data_85a3975f06800689bf57009afdd5d39d
#
_entry.id   85a3975f06800689bf57009afdd5d39d
#
_cell.length_a   1.000
_cell.length_b   1.000
_cell.length_c   1.000
_cell.angle_alpha   90.00
_cell.angle_beta   90.00
_cell.angle_gamma   90.00
#
_symmetry.space_group_name_H-M   'P 1'
#
loop_
_entity.id
_entity.type
_entity.pdbx_description
1 polymer ?
#
loop_
_entity_poly.entity_id
_entity_poly.type
_entity_poly.pdbx_seq_one_letter_code
_entity_poly.pdbx_strand_id
1 'polypeptide(L)'
;MDCLFCKIIEGSIPSRTLYEDDIVKVIMDVNPNANGHVLVLPKKHITDFEELDGETIAHIHGVAKDMKKLLYKALNPDGLVLVNNYGITQVIKHYHLHLIPVYKKKQEIIDRNVIYEKIMNVK
;
A
#
# COMPACT_ATOMS: atom_id res chain seq x y z
N MET A 1 -10.10 6.72 -18.66
CA MET A 1 -10.60 6.35 -17.32
C MET A 1 -9.96 7.24 -16.27
N ASP A 2 -10.77 7.93 -15.49
CA ASP A 2 -10.29 8.84 -14.45
C ASP A 2 -10.05 8.10 -13.13
N CYS A 3 -9.01 7.28 -13.12
CA CYS A 3 -8.61 6.57 -11.91
C CYS A 3 -7.19 6.98 -11.55
N LEU A 4 -7.02 7.57 -10.37
CA LEU A 4 -5.70 7.99 -9.90
C LEU A 4 -4.74 6.81 -9.85
N PHE A 5 -5.18 5.65 -9.33
CA PHE A 5 -4.30 4.48 -9.22
C PHE A 5 -3.97 3.89 -10.60
N CYS A 6 -4.91 3.90 -11.54
CA CYS A 6 -4.61 3.48 -12.91
C CYS A 6 -3.53 4.37 -13.54
N LYS A 7 -3.58 5.67 -13.29
CA LYS A 7 -2.57 6.62 -13.79
C LYS A 7 -1.21 6.38 -13.15
N ILE A 8 -1.19 6.03 -11.86
CA ILE A 8 0.05 5.68 -11.16
C ILE A 8 0.62 4.36 -11.73
N ILE A 9 -0.23 3.38 -11.93
CA ILE A 9 0.18 2.07 -12.47
C ILE A 9 0.78 2.19 -13.86
N GLU A 10 0.16 2.99 -14.73
CA GLU A 10 0.66 3.20 -16.08
C GLU A 10 1.84 4.17 -16.18
N GLY A 11 2.17 4.87 -15.09
CA GLY A 11 3.31 5.77 -15.01
C GLY A 11 3.05 7.22 -15.35
N SER A 12 1.79 7.62 -15.63
CA SER A 12 1.42 9.01 -15.92
C SER A 12 1.59 9.91 -14.70
N ILE A 13 1.37 9.35 -13.49
CA ILE A 13 1.54 10.06 -12.23
C ILE A 13 2.62 9.33 -11.43
N PRO A 14 3.66 10.03 -10.96
CA PRO A 14 4.73 9.40 -10.20
C PRO A 14 4.25 8.93 -8.82
N SER A 15 4.91 7.92 -8.29
CA SER A 15 4.65 7.39 -6.95
C SER A 15 5.96 6.94 -6.32
N ARG A 16 5.93 6.72 -5.00
CA ARG A 16 7.04 6.08 -4.29
C ARG A 16 6.75 4.58 -4.26
N THR A 17 7.28 3.87 -5.25
CA THR A 17 7.02 2.44 -5.45
C THR A 17 8.01 1.60 -4.65
N LEU A 18 7.49 0.71 -3.80
CA LEU A 18 8.30 -0.21 -2.99
C LEU A 18 8.51 -1.55 -3.66
N TYR A 19 7.54 -1.99 -4.43
CA TYR A 19 7.54 -3.29 -5.10
C TYR A 19 6.57 -3.26 -6.28
N GLU A 20 6.89 -4.02 -7.30
CA GLU A 20 6.03 -4.12 -8.48
C GLU A 20 6.28 -5.43 -9.20
N ASP A 21 5.21 -6.10 -9.61
CA ASP A 21 5.25 -7.25 -10.49
C ASP A 21 4.14 -7.16 -11.53
N ASP A 22 3.86 -8.24 -12.25
CA ASP A 22 2.86 -8.23 -13.32
C ASP A 22 1.42 -8.05 -12.79
N ILE A 23 1.19 -8.34 -11.52
CA ILE A 23 -0.16 -8.41 -10.93
C ILE A 23 -0.43 -7.23 -10.00
N VAL A 24 0.57 -6.77 -9.25
CA VAL A 24 0.40 -5.72 -8.23
C VAL A 24 1.49 -4.66 -8.28
N LYS A 25 1.15 -3.52 -7.70
CA LYS A 25 2.10 -2.44 -7.41
C LYS A 25 1.91 -2.02 -5.96
N VAL A 26 3.02 -1.84 -5.24
CA VAL A 26 3.02 -1.37 -3.85
C VAL A 26 3.59 0.03 -3.80
N ILE A 27 2.82 0.97 -3.26
CA ILE A 27 3.20 2.38 -3.21
C ILE A 27 3.05 2.93 -1.79
N MET A 28 3.77 4.03 -1.51
CA MET A 28 3.56 4.82 -0.30
C MET A 28 2.29 5.63 -0.44
N ASP A 29 1.46 5.67 0.60
CA ASP A 29 0.29 6.54 0.61
C ASP A 29 0.73 8.01 0.65
N VAL A 30 0.10 8.87 -0.16
CA VAL A 30 0.41 10.31 -0.20
C VAL A 30 -0.16 11.05 1.02
N ASN A 31 -1.20 10.50 1.65
CA ASN A 31 -1.82 11.03 2.86
C ASN A 31 -1.74 9.99 3.97
N PRO A 32 -0.53 9.71 4.49
CA PRO A 32 -0.35 8.60 5.42
C PRO A 32 -1.03 8.84 6.76
N ASN A 33 -1.62 7.78 7.31
CA ASN A 33 -2.15 7.78 8.67
C ASN A 33 -1.05 7.47 9.70
N ALA A 34 0.09 6.97 9.25
CA ALA A 34 1.23 6.64 10.08
C ALA A 34 2.48 6.57 9.22
N ASN A 35 3.65 6.67 9.85
CA ASN A 35 4.90 6.46 9.14
C ASN A 35 4.97 5.03 8.63
N GLY A 36 5.16 4.87 7.32
CA GLY A 36 5.19 3.56 6.68
C GLY A 36 3.85 3.06 6.16
N HIS A 37 2.83 3.92 6.09
CA HIS A 37 1.54 3.58 5.50
C HIS A 37 1.72 3.31 4.01
N VAL A 38 1.48 2.06 3.59
CA VAL A 38 1.63 1.65 2.19
C VAL A 38 0.34 1.03 1.67
N LEU A 39 0.23 0.99 0.34
CA LEU A 39 -0.93 0.44 -0.37
C LEU A 39 -0.48 -0.66 -1.31
N VAL A 40 -1.22 -1.77 -1.33
CA VAL A 40 -1.04 -2.82 -2.32
C VAL A 40 -2.18 -2.71 -3.32
N LEU A 41 -1.84 -2.47 -4.59
CA LEU A 41 -2.80 -2.25 -5.67
C LEU A 41 -2.73 -3.39 -6.68
N PRO A 42 -3.87 -4.01 -7.06
CA PRO A 42 -3.87 -4.82 -8.27
C PRO A 42 -3.70 -3.90 -9.49
N LYS A 43 -2.95 -4.33 -10.49
CA LYS A 43 -2.75 -3.52 -11.71
C LYS A 43 -4.02 -3.44 -12.53
N LYS A 44 -4.83 -4.50 -12.51
CA LYS A 44 -6.13 -4.50 -13.16
C LYS A 44 -7.07 -3.58 -12.40
N HIS A 45 -7.82 -2.75 -13.13
CA HIS A 45 -8.81 -1.87 -12.50
C HIS A 45 -10.00 -2.70 -12.01
N ILE A 46 -10.07 -2.87 -10.70
CA ILE A 46 -11.15 -3.56 -10.00
C ILE A 46 -11.56 -2.68 -8.84
N THR A 47 -12.84 -2.41 -8.68
CA THR A 47 -13.33 -1.54 -7.62
C THR A 47 -13.52 -2.29 -6.30
N ASP A 48 -14.19 -3.45 -6.35
CA ASP A 48 -14.59 -4.20 -5.16
C ASP A 48 -13.87 -5.54 -5.10
N PHE A 49 -13.55 -5.99 -3.87
CA PHE A 49 -12.84 -7.25 -3.71
C PHE A 49 -13.67 -8.47 -4.18
N GLU A 50 -14.99 -8.34 -4.24
CA GLU A 50 -15.85 -9.39 -4.79
C GLU A 50 -15.53 -9.70 -6.26
N GLU A 51 -14.96 -8.73 -6.97
CA GLU A 51 -14.58 -8.89 -8.37
C GLU A 51 -13.20 -9.52 -8.55
N LEU A 52 -12.42 -9.63 -7.47
CA LEU A 52 -11.11 -10.27 -7.51
C LEU A 52 -11.26 -11.77 -7.57
N ASP A 53 -10.46 -12.44 -8.40
CA ASP A 53 -10.39 -13.90 -8.37
C ASP A 53 -9.52 -14.36 -7.19
N GLY A 54 -9.66 -15.64 -6.82
CA GLY A 54 -8.94 -16.20 -5.68
C GLY A 54 -7.41 -16.15 -5.83
N GLU A 55 -6.93 -16.30 -7.04
CA GLU A 55 -5.49 -16.26 -7.33
C GLU A 55 -4.93 -14.86 -7.09
N THR A 56 -5.64 -13.82 -7.53
CA THR A 56 -5.23 -12.43 -7.31
C THR A 56 -5.30 -12.07 -5.83
N ILE A 57 -6.35 -12.50 -5.12
CA ILE A 57 -6.46 -12.30 -3.67
C ILE A 57 -5.26 -12.92 -2.95
N ALA A 58 -4.92 -14.16 -3.29
CA ALA A 58 -3.78 -14.85 -2.69
C ALA A 58 -2.47 -14.12 -3.00
N HIS A 59 -2.31 -13.63 -4.22
CA HIS A 59 -1.12 -12.89 -4.62
C HIS A 59 -0.97 -11.58 -3.85
N ILE A 60 -2.07 -10.82 -3.70
CA ILE A 60 -2.08 -9.57 -2.92
C ILE A 60 -1.67 -9.85 -1.47
N HIS A 61 -2.23 -10.88 -0.84
CA HIS A 61 -1.88 -11.24 0.53
C HIS A 61 -0.46 -11.76 0.66
N GLY A 62 0.04 -12.49 -0.33
CA GLY A 62 1.44 -12.91 -0.37
C GLY A 62 2.39 -11.72 -0.38
N VAL A 63 2.11 -10.73 -1.20
CA VAL A 63 2.88 -9.49 -1.26
C VAL A 63 2.75 -8.71 0.06
N ALA A 64 1.54 -8.65 0.63
CA ALA A 64 1.32 -7.99 1.92
C ALA A 64 2.15 -8.62 3.04
N LYS A 65 2.31 -9.95 3.04
CA LYS A 65 3.17 -10.66 4.00
C LYS A 65 4.62 -10.19 3.88
N ASP A 66 5.11 -10.07 2.67
CA ASP A 66 6.50 -9.62 2.43
C ASP A 66 6.67 -8.16 2.84
N MET A 67 5.67 -7.32 2.55
CA MET A 67 5.69 -5.92 2.94
C MET A 67 5.66 -5.75 4.46
N LYS A 68 4.87 -6.57 5.17
CA LYS A 68 4.86 -6.55 6.64
C LYS A 68 6.27 -6.80 7.19
N LYS A 69 6.93 -7.84 6.69
CA LYS A 69 8.30 -8.16 7.13
C LYS A 69 9.25 -7.00 6.87
N LEU A 70 9.13 -6.38 5.72
CA LEU A 70 9.97 -5.24 5.33
C LEU A 70 9.71 -4.03 6.21
N LEU A 71 8.45 -3.70 6.49
CA LEU A 71 8.08 -2.57 7.35
C LEU A 71 8.57 -2.78 8.80
N TYR A 72 8.46 -4.00 9.31
CA TYR A 72 8.97 -4.31 10.65
C TYR A 72 10.48 -4.18 10.72
N LYS A 73 11.18 -4.63 9.68
CA LYS A 73 12.64 -4.51 9.62
C LYS A 73 13.08 -3.06 9.54
N ALA A 74 12.39 -2.24 8.77
CA ALA A 74 12.76 -0.84 8.53
C ALA A 74 12.37 0.09 9.68
N LEU A 75 11.18 -0.09 10.25
CA LEU A 75 10.55 0.88 11.14
C LEU A 75 10.26 0.33 12.53
N ASN A 76 10.29 -0.98 12.69
CA ASN A 76 10.01 -1.66 13.95
C ASN A 76 8.72 -1.18 14.64
N PRO A 77 7.57 -1.19 13.97
CA PRO A 77 6.32 -0.77 14.59
C PRO A 77 5.88 -1.74 15.68
N ASP A 78 4.93 -1.31 16.52
CA ASP A 78 4.36 -2.16 17.57
C ASP A 78 3.23 -3.03 17.06
N GLY A 79 2.70 -2.72 15.89
CA GLY A 79 1.64 -3.49 15.25
C GLY A 79 1.42 -3.05 13.82
N LEU A 80 0.49 -3.74 13.15
CA LEU A 80 0.13 -3.42 11.78
C LEU A 80 -1.35 -3.70 11.58
N VAL A 81 -2.04 -2.79 10.91
CA VAL A 81 -3.45 -2.94 10.56
C VAL A 81 -3.57 -3.08 9.05
N LEU A 82 -4.37 -4.07 8.61
CA LEU A 82 -4.74 -4.22 7.21
C LEU A 82 -6.18 -3.72 7.08
N VAL A 83 -6.40 -2.78 6.16
CA VAL A 83 -7.72 -2.16 5.98
C VAL A 83 -8.09 -2.10 4.51
N ASN A 84 -9.33 -2.47 4.20
CA ASN A 84 -9.97 -2.18 2.92
C ASN A 84 -11.21 -1.33 3.18
N ASN A 85 -11.49 -0.41 2.25
CA ASN A 85 -12.67 0.43 2.32
C ASN A 85 -13.59 0.12 1.14
N TYR A 86 -14.89 0.11 1.41
CA TYR A 86 -15.93 -0.16 0.42
C TYR A 86 -17.03 0.88 0.53
N GLY A 87 -17.75 1.10 -0.58
CA GLY A 87 -18.84 2.05 -0.58
C GLY A 87 -18.37 3.47 -0.29
N ILE A 88 -19.04 4.15 0.62
CA ILE A 88 -18.77 5.56 0.91
C ILE A 88 -17.40 5.81 1.55
N THR A 89 -16.79 4.80 2.15
CA THR A 89 -15.46 4.92 2.74
C THR A 89 -14.35 4.71 1.73
N GLN A 90 -14.67 4.18 0.56
CA GLN A 90 -13.70 4.00 -0.52
C GLN A 90 -13.64 5.27 -1.37
N VAL A 91 -12.66 6.11 -1.10
CA VAL A 91 -12.51 7.40 -1.79
C VAL A 91 -12.10 7.20 -3.25
N ILE A 92 -11.12 6.32 -3.49
CA ILE A 92 -10.65 5.99 -4.85
C ILE A 92 -11.23 4.64 -5.23
N LYS A 93 -12.00 4.60 -6.33
CA LYS A 93 -12.75 3.42 -6.77
C LYS A 93 -11.88 2.44 -7.56
N HIS A 94 -10.76 2.08 -6.96
CA HIS A 94 -9.83 1.06 -7.41
C HIS A 94 -9.39 0.32 -6.16
N TYR A 95 -9.51 -1.00 -6.13
CA TYR A 95 -9.17 -1.80 -4.95
C TYR A 95 -7.77 -1.46 -4.46
N HIS A 96 -7.64 -1.24 -3.16
CA HIS A 96 -6.33 -1.03 -2.54
C HIS A 96 -6.36 -1.51 -1.10
N LEU A 97 -5.37 -2.32 -0.75
CA LEU A 97 -5.20 -2.83 0.59
C LEU A 97 -4.23 -1.90 1.33
N HIS A 98 -4.73 -1.27 2.39
CA HIS A 98 -3.89 -0.45 3.26
C HIS A 98 -3.12 -1.32 4.23
N LEU A 99 -1.82 -1.08 4.38
CA LEU A 99 -1.00 -1.59 5.46
C LEU A 99 -0.56 -0.39 6.28
N ILE A 100 -1.06 -0.31 7.51
CA ILE A 100 -0.85 0.85 8.37
C ILE A 100 -0.11 0.43 9.64
N PRO A 101 1.17 0.80 9.79
CA PRO A 101 1.91 0.53 11.02
C PRO A 101 1.27 1.24 12.22
N VAL A 102 1.31 0.59 13.37
CA VAL A 102 0.79 1.11 14.63
C VAL A 102 1.93 1.22 15.63
N TYR A 103 1.98 2.35 16.31
CA TYR A 103 3.05 2.66 17.29
C TYR A 103 2.43 2.94 18.65
N LYS A 104 2.96 2.33 19.72
CA LYS A 104 2.51 2.58 21.10
C LYS A 104 2.67 4.04 21.48
N LYS A 105 3.83 4.62 21.15
CA LYS A 105 4.10 6.02 21.39
C LYS A 105 3.68 6.81 20.17
N LYS A 106 2.93 7.89 20.38
CA LYS A 106 2.54 8.78 19.29
C LYS A 106 3.78 9.26 18.55
N GLN A 107 3.77 9.08 17.22
CA GLN A 107 4.84 9.57 16.36
C GLN A 107 4.34 10.73 15.52
N GLU A 108 5.21 11.68 15.29
CA GLU A 108 4.99 12.70 14.29
C GLU A 108 5.13 12.05 12.91
N ILE A 109 4.20 12.32 12.01
CA ILE A 109 4.29 11.82 10.64
C ILE A 109 5.31 12.68 9.90
N ILE A 110 6.41 12.06 9.50
CA ILE A 110 7.52 12.76 8.85
C ILE A 110 7.43 12.60 7.32
N ASP A 111 8.29 13.31 6.60
CA ASP A 111 8.35 13.28 5.14
C ASP A 111 8.41 11.82 4.65
N ARG A 112 7.49 11.47 3.76
CA ARG A 112 7.40 10.11 3.21
C ARG A 112 8.66 9.72 2.43
N ASN A 113 9.41 10.68 1.90
CA ASN A 113 10.67 10.39 1.21
C ASN A 113 11.71 9.82 2.17
N VAL A 114 11.76 10.33 3.39
CA VAL A 114 12.66 9.83 4.44
C VAL A 114 12.25 8.40 4.82
N ILE A 115 10.96 8.16 4.99
CA ILE A 115 10.43 6.82 5.29
C ILE A 115 10.70 5.86 4.14
N TYR A 116 10.46 6.30 2.90
CA TYR A 116 10.73 5.51 1.70
C TYR A 116 12.19 5.04 1.66
N GLU A 117 13.14 5.95 1.90
CA GLU A 117 14.57 5.63 1.91
C GLU A 117 14.91 4.62 3.01
N LYS A 118 14.32 4.76 4.19
CA LYS A 118 14.53 3.79 5.28
C LYS A 118 14.07 2.38 4.87
N ILE A 119 12.92 2.29 4.22
CA ILE A 119 12.37 1.01 3.77
C ILE A 119 13.25 0.41 2.68
N MET A 120 13.61 1.21 1.68
CA MET A 120 14.40 0.72 0.56
C MET A 120 15.81 0.32 0.97
N ASN A 121 16.38 0.96 1.98
CA ASN A 121 17.73 0.64 2.46
C ASN A 121 17.82 -0.73 3.14
N VAL A 122 16.72 -1.29 3.61
CA VAL A 122 16.70 -2.62 4.24
C VAL A 122 16.09 -3.69 3.34
N LYS A 123 15.65 -3.30 2.17
CA LYS A 123 15.03 -4.20 1.21
C LYS A 123 16.00 -5.23 0.62
#